data_074d60f3879734bc1860e67e5e809ae0
#
_entry.id   074d60f3879734bc1860e67e5e809ae0
#
_cell.length_a   1.000
_cell.length_b   1.000
_cell.length_c   1.000
_cell.angle_alpha   90.00
_cell.angle_beta   90.00
_cell.angle_gamma   90.00
#
_symmetry.space_group_name_H-M   'P 1'
#
loop_
_entity.id
_entity.type
_entity.pdbx_description
1 polymer ?
#
loop_
_entity_poly.entity_id
_entity_poly.type
_entity_poly.pdbx_seq_one_letter_code
_entity_poly.pdbx_strand_id
1 'polypeptide(L)'
;MQSIYAMHQHQSDQLDKEEKFLFQSIENTQDLYLLLLSALVEIKKKEELYIDLASKKHLATKEERNPSLKFVQNKVLAIIATSEALKQALEERKIKNWQQNDDIILLLIESIKASNLYQNYMQKATSSFEEDRNFIADLYTEVIAPSEKLYDYLEDYKLTWIDDLAGINTLILKQIKQLKSEEDVLIIPKVYKDEEDKEFVTNLFRKTVLNEEKLAKEFQDKTPNWDIERIAELDTIILKMAICEFLNFPSIPVKVTINEYLELAKEYSTPK
;
A
#
# COMPACT_ATOMS: atom_id res chain seq x y z
N MET A 1 -8.37 4.46 14.55
CA MET A 1 -8.72 5.88 14.53
C MET A 1 -9.84 6.15 13.52
N GLN A 2 -9.62 6.08 12.20
CA GLN A 2 -10.61 6.37 11.15
C GLN A 2 -11.94 5.64 11.31
N SER A 3 -11.94 4.36 11.69
CA SER A 3 -13.17 3.60 11.94
C SER A 3 -13.98 4.14 13.11
N ILE A 4 -13.33 4.64 14.16
CA ILE A 4 -14.01 5.29 15.31
C ILE A 4 -14.58 6.64 14.86
N TYR A 5 -13.81 7.42 14.10
CA TYR A 5 -14.27 8.67 13.53
C TYR A 5 -15.50 8.48 12.62
N ALA A 6 -15.45 7.50 11.71
CA ALA A 6 -16.57 7.17 10.85
C ALA A 6 -17.82 6.74 11.66
N MET A 7 -17.61 5.94 12.72
CA MET A 7 -18.66 5.54 13.64
C MET A 7 -19.33 6.74 14.30
N HIS A 8 -18.57 7.74 14.74
CA HIS A 8 -19.10 8.98 15.31
C HIS A 8 -19.88 9.79 14.27
N GLN A 9 -19.31 9.99 13.07
CA GLN A 9 -19.96 10.77 11.99
C GLN A 9 -21.29 10.16 11.56
N HIS A 10 -21.39 8.82 11.55
CA HIS A 10 -22.62 8.11 11.21
C HIS A 10 -23.56 7.90 12.40
N GLN A 11 -23.14 8.33 13.62
CA GLN A 11 -23.87 8.09 14.87
C GLN A 11 -24.27 6.63 15.04
N SER A 12 -23.34 5.72 14.67
CA SER A 12 -23.55 4.26 14.72
C SER A 12 -23.38 3.76 16.15
N ASP A 13 -24.35 2.98 16.65
CA ASP A 13 -24.28 2.24 17.91
C ASP A 13 -23.97 0.74 17.71
N GLN A 14 -23.78 0.31 16.45
CA GLN A 14 -23.59 -1.08 16.08
C GLN A 14 -22.13 -1.52 16.12
N LEU A 15 -21.56 -1.61 17.31
CA LEU A 15 -20.14 -1.92 17.53
C LEU A 15 -19.63 -3.13 16.74
N ASP A 16 -20.39 -4.23 16.70
CA ASP A 16 -20.00 -5.45 15.99
C ASP A 16 -19.94 -5.25 14.46
N LYS A 17 -20.79 -4.39 13.92
CA LYS A 17 -20.76 -4.05 12.49
C LYS A 17 -19.56 -3.20 12.15
N GLU A 18 -19.25 -2.22 12.96
CA GLU A 18 -18.11 -1.33 12.77
C GLU A 18 -16.79 -2.09 12.94
N GLU A 19 -16.74 -3.04 13.88
CA GLU A 19 -15.58 -3.93 14.02
C GLU A 19 -15.38 -4.82 12.78
N LYS A 20 -16.45 -5.40 12.23
CA LYS A 20 -16.37 -6.16 10.97
C LYS A 20 -15.85 -5.29 9.82
N PHE A 21 -16.32 -4.06 9.75
CA PHE A 21 -15.84 -3.11 8.75
C PHE A 21 -14.36 -2.79 8.94
N LEU A 22 -13.90 -2.58 10.18
CA LEU A 22 -12.49 -2.37 10.52
C LEU A 22 -11.63 -3.55 10.03
N PHE A 23 -12.01 -4.79 10.37
CA PHE A 23 -11.28 -5.97 9.91
C PHE A 23 -11.29 -6.11 8.39
N GLN A 24 -12.41 -5.82 7.74
CA GLN A 24 -12.50 -5.82 6.28
C GLN A 24 -11.58 -4.76 5.67
N SER A 25 -11.46 -3.57 6.27
CA SER A 25 -10.56 -2.51 5.80
C SER A 25 -9.10 -2.93 5.92
N ILE A 26 -8.72 -3.55 7.04
CA ILE A 26 -7.37 -4.10 7.23
C ILE A 26 -7.06 -5.19 6.19
N GLU A 27 -7.99 -6.11 5.92
CA GLU A 27 -7.82 -7.12 4.87
C GLU A 27 -7.74 -6.47 3.47
N ASN A 28 -8.46 -5.39 3.23
CA ASN A 28 -8.41 -4.66 1.97
C ASN A 28 -7.04 -4.02 1.70
N THR A 29 -6.28 -3.68 2.73
CA THR A 29 -4.89 -3.19 2.60
C THR A 29 -3.98 -4.23 1.94
N GLN A 30 -4.20 -5.52 2.25
CA GLN A 30 -3.51 -6.62 1.57
C GLN A 30 -3.91 -6.73 0.10
N ASP A 31 -5.19 -6.51 -0.22
CA ASP A 31 -5.66 -6.54 -1.60
C ASP A 31 -5.00 -5.41 -2.42
N LEU A 32 -4.87 -4.22 -1.84
CA LEU A 32 -4.16 -3.09 -2.45
C LEU A 32 -2.70 -3.43 -2.74
N TYR A 33 -2.00 -4.00 -1.75
CA TYR A 33 -0.61 -4.43 -1.91
C TYR A 33 -0.44 -5.43 -3.08
N LEU A 34 -1.28 -6.46 -3.12
CA LEU A 34 -1.24 -7.48 -4.16
C LEU A 34 -1.60 -6.90 -5.54
N LEU A 35 -2.58 -6.01 -5.60
CA LEU A 35 -3.00 -5.36 -6.82
C LEU A 35 -1.86 -4.51 -7.41
N LEU A 36 -1.24 -3.65 -6.61
CA LEU A 36 -0.14 -2.80 -7.06
C LEU A 36 1.09 -3.62 -7.48
N LEU A 37 1.41 -4.67 -6.74
CA LEU A 37 2.51 -5.56 -7.10
C LEU A 37 2.23 -6.32 -8.40
N SER A 38 0.97 -6.75 -8.61
CA SER A 38 0.55 -7.42 -9.85
C SER A 38 0.55 -6.49 -11.06
N ALA A 39 0.47 -5.17 -10.87
CA ALA A 39 0.62 -4.22 -11.98
C ALA A 39 1.99 -4.35 -12.66
N LEU A 40 3.07 -4.56 -11.88
CA LEU A 40 4.41 -4.81 -12.43
C LEU A 40 4.46 -6.09 -13.30
N VAL A 41 3.73 -7.13 -12.87
CA VAL A 41 3.61 -8.38 -13.63
C VAL A 41 2.87 -8.15 -14.94
N GLU A 42 1.77 -7.43 -14.91
CA GLU A 42 0.97 -7.16 -16.10
C GLU A 42 1.67 -6.20 -17.07
N ILE A 43 2.41 -5.21 -16.57
CA ILE A 43 3.28 -4.35 -17.40
C ILE A 43 4.28 -5.21 -18.16
N LYS A 44 4.98 -6.13 -17.48
CA LYS A 44 5.92 -7.05 -18.13
C LYS A 44 5.24 -7.91 -19.20
N LYS A 45 4.12 -8.56 -18.88
CA LYS A 45 3.37 -9.42 -19.80
C LYS A 45 2.86 -8.69 -21.02
N LYS A 46 2.28 -7.50 -20.84
CA LYS A 46 1.79 -6.68 -21.97
C LYS A 46 2.92 -6.24 -22.88
N GLU A 47 4.07 -5.89 -22.31
CA GLU A 47 5.23 -5.50 -23.10
C GLU A 47 5.83 -6.70 -23.85
N GLU A 48 5.91 -7.88 -23.26
CA GLU A 48 6.31 -9.12 -23.93
C GLU A 48 5.39 -9.44 -25.11
N LEU A 49 4.07 -9.33 -24.89
CA LEU A 49 3.08 -9.54 -25.94
C LEU A 49 3.22 -8.51 -27.07
N TYR A 50 3.41 -7.23 -26.72
CA TYR A 50 3.62 -6.17 -27.72
C TYR A 50 4.85 -6.45 -28.59
N ILE A 51 5.97 -6.82 -27.97
CA ILE A 51 7.21 -7.16 -28.66
C ILE A 51 7.00 -8.34 -29.60
N ASP A 52 6.35 -9.40 -29.14
CA ASP A 52 6.07 -10.59 -29.97
C ASP A 52 5.19 -10.24 -31.18
N LEU A 53 4.12 -9.49 -30.96
CA LEU A 53 3.21 -9.07 -32.02
C LEU A 53 3.88 -8.10 -33.03
N ALA A 54 4.67 -7.14 -32.54
CA ALA A 54 5.36 -6.17 -33.35
C ALA A 54 6.38 -6.84 -34.28
N SER A 55 7.14 -7.80 -33.76
CA SER A 55 8.14 -8.54 -34.55
C SER A 55 7.56 -9.36 -35.69
N LYS A 56 6.29 -9.79 -35.58
CA LYS A 56 5.58 -10.62 -36.56
C LYS A 56 4.80 -9.83 -37.62
N LYS A 57 4.75 -8.49 -37.53
CA LYS A 57 4.07 -7.64 -38.49
C LYS A 57 4.71 -7.80 -39.90
N HIS A 58 3.90 -7.85 -40.93
CA HIS A 58 4.39 -7.96 -42.33
C HIS A 58 5.34 -6.80 -42.70
N LEU A 59 5.07 -5.58 -42.21
CA LEU A 59 5.85 -4.38 -42.46
C LEU A 59 6.64 -3.94 -41.21
N ALA A 60 7.07 -4.90 -40.38
CA ALA A 60 7.87 -4.59 -39.19
C ALA A 60 9.16 -3.86 -39.57
N THR A 61 9.49 -2.81 -38.80
CA THR A 61 10.76 -2.09 -38.92
C THR A 61 11.93 -2.96 -38.49
N LYS A 62 13.17 -2.49 -38.69
CA LYS A 62 14.36 -3.22 -38.22
C LYS A 62 14.38 -3.34 -36.68
N GLU A 63 13.96 -2.29 -36.01
CA GLU A 63 13.83 -2.21 -34.57
C GLU A 63 12.73 -3.16 -34.04
N GLU A 64 11.58 -3.22 -34.72
CA GLU A 64 10.48 -4.13 -34.35
C GLU A 64 10.85 -5.61 -34.61
N ARG A 65 11.72 -5.91 -35.59
CA ARG A 65 12.21 -7.28 -35.84
C ARG A 65 13.29 -7.73 -34.86
N ASN A 66 14.06 -6.81 -34.32
CA ASN A 66 15.12 -7.05 -33.37
C ASN A 66 14.97 -6.13 -32.15
N PRO A 67 13.89 -6.26 -31.37
CA PRO A 67 13.62 -5.41 -30.25
C PRO A 67 14.59 -5.66 -29.11
N SER A 68 14.91 -4.63 -28.33
CA SER A 68 15.60 -4.84 -27.08
C SER A 68 14.70 -5.53 -26.07
N LEU A 69 15.12 -6.68 -25.59
CA LEU A 69 14.38 -7.45 -24.57
C LEU A 69 14.76 -7.06 -23.14
N LYS A 70 15.66 -6.08 -22.96
CA LYS A 70 16.27 -5.73 -21.68
C LYS A 70 15.24 -5.44 -20.59
N PHE A 71 14.19 -4.67 -20.90
CA PHE A 71 13.15 -4.35 -19.93
C PHE A 71 12.38 -5.59 -19.49
N VAL A 72 11.90 -6.38 -20.44
CA VAL A 72 11.12 -7.60 -20.14
C VAL A 72 11.98 -8.71 -19.52
N GLN A 73 13.30 -8.67 -19.73
CA GLN A 73 14.28 -9.57 -19.12
C GLN A 73 14.86 -9.01 -17.81
N ASN A 74 14.37 -7.87 -17.33
CA ASN A 74 14.78 -7.34 -16.03
C ASN A 74 14.59 -8.39 -14.94
N LYS A 75 15.65 -8.65 -14.18
CA LYS A 75 15.73 -9.75 -13.22
C LYS A 75 14.77 -9.59 -12.06
N VAL A 76 14.53 -8.36 -11.62
CA VAL A 76 13.56 -8.06 -10.54
C VAL A 76 12.13 -8.26 -11.02
N LEU A 77 11.79 -7.82 -12.24
CA LEU A 77 10.48 -8.12 -12.83
C LEU A 77 10.28 -9.63 -13.01
N ALA A 78 11.34 -10.38 -13.34
CA ALA A 78 11.28 -11.83 -13.42
C ALA A 78 10.97 -12.47 -12.06
N ILE A 79 11.65 -12.08 -10.98
CA ILE A 79 11.38 -12.57 -9.61
C ILE A 79 9.90 -12.33 -9.24
N ILE A 80 9.38 -11.12 -9.46
CA ILE A 80 8.00 -10.79 -9.13
C ILE A 80 7.02 -11.61 -9.99
N ALA A 81 7.25 -11.69 -11.30
CA ALA A 81 6.36 -12.37 -12.24
C ALA A 81 6.33 -13.90 -12.07
N THR A 82 7.43 -14.49 -11.60
CA THR A 82 7.53 -15.95 -11.37
C THR A 82 7.19 -16.36 -9.94
N SER A 83 6.87 -15.40 -9.07
CA SER A 83 6.53 -15.70 -7.67
C SER A 83 5.26 -16.52 -7.56
N GLU A 84 5.39 -17.78 -7.14
CA GLU A 84 4.24 -18.66 -6.86
C GLU A 84 3.41 -18.14 -5.68
N ALA A 85 4.07 -17.56 -4.67
CA ALA A 85 3.38 -16.95 -3.53
C ALA A 85 2.46 -15.79 -3.96
N LEU A 86 2.92 -14.94 -4.92
CA LEU A 86 2.10 -13.87 -5.46
C LEU A 86 0.91 -14.42 -6.27
N LYS A 87 1.14 -15.40 -7.14
CA LYS A 87 0.08 -16.04 -7.93
C LYS A 87 -0.99 -16.65 -7.05
N GLN A 88 -0.59 -17.45 -6.06
CA GLN A 88 -1.50 -18.07 -5.11
C GLN A 88 -2.32 -17.01 -4.35
N ALA A 89 -1.68 -15.96 -3.83
CA ALA A 89 -2.37 -14.89 -3.09
C ALA A 89 -3.39 -14.14 -3.97
N LEU A 90 -3.07 -13.86 -5.25
CA LEU A 90 -3.99 -13.24 -6.20
C LEU A 90 -5.20 -14.13 -6.51
N GLU A 91 -4.97 -15.45 -6.66
CA GLU A 91 -6.04 -16.42 -6.91
C GLU A 91 -6.95 -16.59 -5.70
N GLU A 92 -6.41 -16.77 -4.50
CA GLU A 92 -7.16 -16.91 -3.25
C GLU A 92 -8.05 -15.68 -2.99
N ARG A 93 -7.52 -14.47 -3.23
CA ARG A 93 -8.23 -13.21 -3.04
C ARG A 93 -9.05 -12.78 -4.26
N LYS A 94 -9.00 -13.55 -5.36
CA LYS A 94 -9.72 -13.30 -6.63
C LYS A 94 -9.42 -11.92 -7.23
N ILE A 95 -8.19 -11.45 -7.09
CA ILE A 95 -7.75 -10.16 -7.64
C ILE A 95 -7.47 -10.34 -9.13
N LYS A 96 -8.34 -9.79 -9.98
CA LYS A 96 -8.29 -9.89 -11.45
C LYS A 96 -8.52 -8.54 -12.12
N ASN A 97 -8.28 -7.47 -11.42
CA ASN A 97 -8.62 -6.10 -11.83
C ASN A 97 -8.04 -5.73 -13.19
N TRP A 98 -6.76 -6.06 -13.44
CA TRP A 98 -6.08 -5.72 -14.67
C TRP A 98 -6.56 -6.47 -15.92
N GLN A 99 -7.34 -7.54 -15.75
CA GLN A 99 -8.00 -8.21 -16.86
C GLN A 99 -9.18 -7.41 -17.42
N GLN A 100 -9.79 -6.56 -16.61
CA GLN A 100 -10.94 -5.73 -16.98
C GLN A 100 -10.54 -4.25 -17.20
N ASN A 101 -9.41 -3.84 -16.65
CA ASN A 101 -8.92 -2.46 -16.67
C ASN A 101 -7.48 -2.45 -17.23
N ASP A 102 -7.28 -3.08 -18.37
CA ASP A 102 -5.97 -3.18 -19.01
C ASP A 102 -5.51 -1.85 -19.63
N ASP A 103 -6.42 -0.92 -19.85
CA ASP A 103 -6.17 0.45 -20.25
C ASP A 103 -5.27 1.19 -19.26
N ILE A 104 -5.47 0.99 -17.94
CA ILE A 104 -4.59 1.56 -16.91
C ILE A 104 -3.16 1.04 -17.05
N ILE A 105 -2.99 -0.27 -17.30
CA ILE A 105 -1.67 -0.87 -17.53
C ILE A 105 -1.02 -0.30 -18.78
N LEU A 106 -1.78 -0.10 -19.87
CA LEU A 106 -1.28 0.49 -21.10
C LEU A 106 -0.83 1.94 -20.88
N LEU A 107 -1.58 2.75 -20.14
CA LEU A 107 -1.19 4.12 -19.78
C LEU A 107 0.10 4.15 -18.94
N LEU A 108 0.25 3.21 -18.00
CA LEU A 108 1.49 3.07 -17.24
C LEU A 108 2.67 2.73 -18.16
N ILE A 109 2.51 1.81 -19.11
CA ILE A 109 3.55 1.44 -20.08
C ILE A 109 3.94 2.66 -20.96
N GLU A 110 2.98 3.44 -21.41
CA GLU A 110 3.25 4.67 -22.15
C GLU A 110 4.07 5.66 -21.33
N SER A 111 3.68 5.91 -20.06
CA SER A 111 4.39 6.78 -19.15
C SER A 111 5.81 6.27 -18.84
N ILE A 112 5.97 4.96 -18.65
CA ILE A 112 7.27 4.31 -18.48
C ILE A 112 8.18 4.57 -19.67
N LYS A 113 7.70 4.29 -20.89
CA LYS A 113 8.48 4.45 -22.13
C LYS A 113 8.84 5.92 -22.41
N ALA A 114 7.98 6.85 -22.01
CA ALA A 114 8.24 8.28 -22.14
C ALA A 114 9.25 8.81 -21.10
N SER A 115 9.50 8.08 -20.03
CA SER A 115 10.38 8.51 -18.94
C SER A 115 11.87 8.50 -19.35
N ASN A 116 12.62 9.47 -18.85
CA ASN A 116 14.08 9.48 -19.01
C ASN A 116 14.74 8.27 -18.33
N LEU A 117 14.15 7.75 -17.25
CA LEU A 117 14.64 6.55 -16.56
C LEU A 117 14.66 5.35 -17.51
N TYR A 118 13.56 5.09 -18.20
CA TYR A 118 13.44 3.99 -19.14
C TYR A 118 14.42 4.18 -20.32
N GLN A 119 14.47 5.36 -20.92
CA GLN A 119 15.34 5.65 -22.04
C GLN A 119 16.81 5.43 -21.67
N ASN A 120 17.26 5.95 -20.52
CA ASN A 120 18.63 5.78 -20.05
C ASN A 120 18.95 4.30 -19.73
N TYR A 121 18.01 3.60 -19.09
CA TYR A 121 18.16 2.18 -18.80
C TYR A 121 18.32 1.37 -20.11
N MET A 122 17.54 1.65 -21.14
CA MET A 122 17.55 0.94 -22.43
C MET A 122 18.79 1.24 -23.30
N GLN A 123 19.54 2.33 -23.06
CA GLN A 123 20.76 2.65 -23.81
C GLN A 123 21.87 1.61 -23.64
N LYS A 124 21.96 0.98 -22.49
CA LYS A 124 22.94 -0.08 -22.23
C LYS A 124 22.40 -1.42 -22.69
N ALA A 125 23.22 -2.23 -23.36
CA ALA A 125 22.80 -3.56 -23.84
C ALA A 125 22.51 -4.57 -22.71
N THR A 126 23.24 -4.48 -21.61
CA THR A 126 23.14 -5.38 -20.45
C THR A 126 23.05 -4.57 -19.17
N SER A 127 22.63 -5.21 -18.10
CA SER A 127 22.59 -4.65 -16.74
C SER A 127 23.01 -5.72 -15.71
N SER A 128 23.57 -5.23 -14.60
CA SER A 128 23.74 -6.04 -13.40
C SER A 128 22.41 -6.20 -12.66
N PHE A 129 22.34 -7.14 -11.71
CA PHE A 129 21.17 -7.26 -10.84
C PHE A 129 20.89 -5.97 -10.06
N GLU A 130 21.92 -5.32 -9.58
CA GLU A 130 21.80 -4.05 -8.84
C GLU A 130 21.25 -2.92 -9.72
N GLU A 131 21.70 -2.81 -10.98
CA GLU A 131 21.16 -1.84 -11.95
C GLU A 131 19.67 -2.14 -12.24
N ASP A 132 19.31 -3.41 -12.42
CA ASP A 132 17.93 -3.85 -12.63
C ASP A 132 17.04 -3.50 -11.43
N ARG A 133 17.52 -3.76 -10.21
CA ARG A 133 16.82 -3.46 -8.98
C ARG A 133 16.61 -1.96 -8.79
N ASN A 134 17.67 -1.18 -8.94
CA ASN A 134 17.60 0.27 -8.79
C ASN A 134 16.66 0.88 -9.83
N PHE A 135 16.75 0.42 -11.09
CA PHE A 135 15.84 0.85 -12.14
C PHE A 135 14.37 0.59 -11.81
N ILE A 136 14.01 -0.62 -11.33
CA ILE A 136 12.61 -0.92 -10.97
C ILE A 136 12.18 -0.12 -9.73
N ALA A 137 13.06 0.09 -8.74
CA ALA A 137 12.77 0.90 -7.59
C ALA A 137 12.50 2.37 -7.97
N ASP A 138 13.35 2.95 -8.81
CA ASP A 138 13.21 4.32 -9.29
C ASP A 138 11.97 4.47 -10.19
N LEU A 139 11.75 3.50 -11.10
CA LEU A 139 10.56 3.45 -11.96
C LEU A 139 9.26 3.40 -11.15
N TYR A 140 9.23 2.58 -10.13
CA TYR A 140 8.08 2.50 -9.22
C TYR A 140 7.85 3.82 -8.51
N THR A 141 8.91 4.45 -8.00
CA THR A 141 8.83 5.68 -7.20
C THR A 141 8.48 6.91 -8.04
N GLU A 142 9.06 7.02 -9.26
CA GLU A 142 8.97 8.26 -10.05
C GLU A 142 7.87 8.21 -11.12
N VAL A 143 7.41 7.01 -11.51
CA VAL A 143 6.46 6.86 -12.63
C VAL A 143 5.17 6.15 -12.20
N ILE A 144 5.28 5.02 -11.47
CA ILE A 144 4.10 4.20 -11.18
C ILE A 144 3.34 4.76 -9.98
N ALA A 145 4.00 4.93 -8.84
CA ALA A 145 3.35 5.40 -7.61
C ALA A 145 2.73 6.80 -7.73
N PRO A 146 3.33 7.80 -8.44
CA PRO A 146 2.73 9.12 -8.61
C PRO A 146 1.76 9.22 -9.80
N SER A 147 1.39 8.11 -10.45
CA SER A 147 0.49 8.13 -11.60
C SER A 147 -0.92 8.55 -11.19
N GLU A 148 -1.36 9.73 -11.64
CA GLU A 148 -2.72 10.23 -11.39
C GLU A 148 -3.79 9.25 -11.90
N LYS A 149 -3.58 8.61 -13.06
CA LYS A 149 -4.52 7.64 -13.61
C LYS A 149 -4.65 6.37 -12.77
N LEU A 150 -3.54 5.92 -12.19
CA LEU A 150 -3.57 4.81 -11.24
C LEU A 150 -4.28 5.22 -9.96
N TYR A 151 -4.01 6.43 -9.45
CA TYR A 151 -4.65 6.97 -8.27
C TYR A 151 -6.17 7.09 -8.49
N ASP A 152 -6.63 7.75 -9.56
CA ASP A 152 -8.05 7.90 -9.92
C ASP A 152 -8.75 6.53 -9.94
N TYR A 153 -8.11 5.53 -10.60
CA TYR A 153 -8.65 4.18 -10.65
C TYR A 153 -8.79 3.53 -9.27
N LEU A 154 -7.78 3.67 -8.40
CA LEU A 154 -7.82 3.10 -7.05
C LEU A 154 -8.88 3.77 -6.17
N GLU A 155 -9.02 5.10 -6.27
CA GLU A 155 -10.03 5.88 -5.57
C GLU A 155 -11.44 5.47 -5.98
N ASP A 156 -11.70 5.40 -7.30
CA ASP A 156 -13.00 4.98 -7.84
C ASP A 156 -13.34 3.51 -7.50
N TYR A 157 -12.34 2.64 -7.49
CA TYR A 157 -12.55 1.24 -7.20
C TYR A 157 -12.81 0.98 -5.71
N LYS A 158 -12.02 1.61 -4.83
CA LYS A 158 -12.15 1.45 -3.37
C LYS A 158 -11.56 2.64 -2.61
N LEU A 159 -12.40 3.59 -2.26
CA LEU A 159 -12.00 4.82 -1.57
C LEU A 159 -11.14 4.57 -0.30
N THR A 160 -11.44 3.51 0.47
CA THR A 160 -10.67 3.16 1.68
C THR A 160 -9.20 2.81 1.44
N TRP A 161 -8.78 2.62 0.19
CA TRP A 161 -7.39 2.35 -0.16
C TRP A 161 -6.50 3.58 -0.18
N ILE A 162 -7.10 4.76 -0.33
CA ILE A 162 -6.34 6.00 -0.56
C ILE A 162 -5.47 6.36 0.65
N ASP A 163 -5.98 6.16 1.85
CA ASP A 163 -5.22 6.42 3.08
C ASP A 163 -4.06 5.41 3.27
N ASP A 164 -4.22 4.19 2.78
CA ASP A 164 -3.19 3.14 2.90
C ASP A 164 -2.13 3.21 1.78
N LEU A 165 -2.42 3.96 0.70
CA LEU A 165 -1.63 3.93 -0.54
C LEU A 165 -0.16 4.30 -0.32
N ALA A 166 0.11 5.34 0.46
CA ALA A 166 1.48 5.79 0.75
C ALA A 166 2.29 4.72 1.51
N GLY A 167 1.67 4.10 2.52
CA GLY A 167 2.27 3.00 3.29
C GLY A 167 2.55 1.78 2.44
N ILE A 168 1.61 1.38 1.58
CA ILE A 168 1.75 0.24 0.68
C ILE A 168 2.80 0.49 -0.39
N ASN A 169 2.85 1.68 -0.98
CA ASN A 169 3.93 2.05 -1.91
C ASN A 169 5.30 1.94 -1.25
N THR A 170 5.42 2.42 0.00
CA THR A 170 6.67 2.31 0.78
C THR A 170 7.05 0.86 1.04
N LEU A 171 6.08 0.00 1.36
CA LEU A 171 6.30 -1.44 1.58
C LEU A 171 6.81 -2.13 0.32
N ILE A 172 6.17 -1.89 -0.83
CA ILE A 172 6.59 -2.46 -2.13
C ILE A 172 8.01 -2.00 -2.47
N LEU A 173 8.28 -0.71 -2.35
CA LEU A 173 9.61 -0.16 -2.61
C LEU A 173 10.69 -0.77 -1.71
N LYS A 174 10.39 -0.94 -0.42
CA LYS A 174 11.29 -1.59 0.53
C LYS A 174 11.58 -3.03 0.12
N GLN A 175 10.57 -3.78 -0.30
CA GLN A 175 10.75 -5.16 -0.75
C GLN A 175 11.61 -5.24 -2.02
N ILE A 176 11.35 -4.38 -3.01
CA ILE A 176 12.18 -4.31 -4.22
C ILE A 176 13.65 -4.05 -3.84
N LYS A 177 13.90 -3.06 -2.98
CA LYS A 177 15.25 -2.70 -2.52
C LYS A 177 15.94 -3.77 -1.68
N GLN A 178 15.19 -4.66 -1.05
CA GLN A 178 15.74 -5.76 -0.24
C GLN A 178 16.23 -6.95 -1.07
N LEU A 179 15.82 -7.07 -2.34
CA LEU A 179 16.32 -8.11 -3.23
C LEU A 179 17.81 -7.93 -3.50
N LYS A 180 18.60 -8.99 -3.37
CA LYS A 180 20.06 -8.97 -3.49
C LYS A 180 20.57 -9.74 -4.69
N SER A 181 19.84 -10.76 -5.14
CA SER A 181 20.24 -11.66 -6.21
C SER A 181 19.02 -12.21 -6.98
N GLU A 182 19.30 -12.85 -8.12
CA GLU A 182 18.28 -13.51 -8.94
C GLU A 182 17.66 -14.75 -8.25
N GLU A 183 18.32 -15.26 -7.22
CA GLU A 183 17.88 -16.43 -6.46
C GLU A 183 16.92 -16.06 -5.32
N ASP A 184 16.75 -14.77 -5.07
CA ASP A 184 15.87 -14.29 -4.02
C ASP A 184 14.41 -14.58 -4.37
N VAL A 185 13.62 -14.83 -3.35
CA VAL A 185 12.19 -15.12 -3.45
C VAL A 185 11.38 -13.98 -2.90
N LEU A 186 10.32 -13.59 -3.61
CA LEU A 186 9.38 -12.60 -3.13
C LEU A 186 8.56 -13.18 -1.97
N ILE A 187 8.63 -12.53 -0.81
CA ILE A 187 7.85 -12.90 0.37
C ILE A 187 6.61 -12.00 0.43
N ILE A 188 5.43 -12.60 0.38
CA ILE A 188 4.18 -11.86 0.57
C ILE A 188 3.97 -11.66 2.07
N PRO A 189 3.93 -10.41 2.57
CA PRO A 189 3.71 -10.14 3.98
C PRO A 189 2.30 -10.59 4.37
N LYS A 190 2.14 -11.07 5.59
CA LYS A 190 0.83 -11.34 6.18
C LYS A 190 0.27 -10.06 6.76
N VAL A 191 -1.05 -9.91 6.70
CA VAL A 191 -1.77 -8.80 7.34
C VAL A 191 -1.58 -8.83 8.86
N TYR A 192 -1.71 -10.01 9.44
CA TYR A 192 -1.49 -10.27 10.86
C TYR A 192 -0.31 -11.23 11.02
N LYS A 193 0.57 -10.93 11.94
CA LYS A 193 1.69 -11.80 12.30
C LYS A 193 1.17 -13.09 12.95
N ASP A 194 0.22 -12.92 13.88
CA ASP A 194 -0.41 -13.98 14.65
C ASP A 194 -1.82 -13.56 15.14
N GLU A 195 -2.46 -14.41 15.94
CA GLU A 195 -3.78 -14.10 16.52
C GLU A 195 -3.72 -12.98 17.56
N GLU A 196 -2.57 -12.73 18.20
CA GLU A 196 -2.41 -11.63 19.18
C GLU A 196 -2.62 -10.27 18.51
N ASP A 197 -2.21 -10.11 17.24
CA ASP A 197 -2.45 -8.90 16.47
C ASP A 197 -3.95 -8.63 16.29
N LYS A 198 -4.74 -9.66 16.00
CA LYS A 198 -6.20 -9.53 15.87
C LYS A 198 -6.87 -9.21 17.21
N GLU A 199 -6.42 -9.88 18.26
CA GLU A 199 -6.91 -9.60 19.62
C GLU A 199 -6.57 -8.17 20.04
N PHE A 200 -5.38 -7.69 19.68
CA PHE A 200 -4.97 -6.30 19.92
C PHE A 200 -5.92 -5.33 19.23
N VAL A 201 -6.18 -5.51 17.93
CA VAL A 201 -7.09 -4.66 17.14
C VAL A 201 -8.49 -4.66 17.77
N THR A 202 -9.04 -5.85 18.04
CA THR A 202 -10.36 -5.99 18.68
C THR A 202 -10.41 -5.28 20.03
N ASN A 203 -9.45 -5.56 20.89
CA ASN A 203 -9.42 -5.01 22.25
C ASN A 203 -9.21 -3.50 22.25
N LEU A 204 -8.31 -2.97 21.43
CA LEU A 204 -8.08 -1.53 21.34
C LEU A 204 -9.34 -0.82 20.82
N PHE A 205 -9.94 -1.31 19.73
CA PHE A 205 -11.15 -0.72 19.18
C PHE A 205 -12.30 -0.74 20.18
N ARG A 206 -12.67 -1.92 20.71
CA ARG A 206 -13.80 -2.07 21.64
C ARG A 206 -13.60 -1.30 22.94
N LYS A 207 -12.40 -1.40 23.54
CA LYS A 207 -12.14 -0.72 24.81
C LYS A 207 -12.12 0.80 24.65
N THR A 208 -11.63 1.32 23.52
CA THR A 208 -11.70 2.75 23.24
C THR A 208 -13.13 3.21 23.14
N VAL A 209 -13.95 2.59 22.27
CA VAL A 209 -15.35 2.99 22.04
C VAL A 209 -16.20 2.85 23.29
N LEU A 210 -16.10 1.71 24.00
CA LEU A 210 -16.94 1.45 25.18
C LEU A 210 -16.55 2.26 26.41
N ASN A 211 -15.38 2.89 26.46
CA ASN A 211 -14.90 3.66 27.60
C ASN A 211 -14.60 5.13 27.26
N GLU A 212 -15.16 5.66 26.18
CA GLU A 212 -14.84 7.01 25.68
C GLU A 212 -14.95 8.10 26.74
N GLU A 213 -16.04 8.12 27.50
CA GLU A 213 -16.25 9.10 28.57
C GLU A 213 -15.19 9.01 29.68
N LYS A 214 -14.81 7.77 30.05
CA LYS A 214 -13.79 7.54 31.07
C LYS A 214 -12.42 7.99 30.56
N LEU A 215 -12.09 7.63 29.32
CA LEU A 215 -10.82 8.00 28.69
C LEU A 215 -10.72 9.53 28.50
N ALA A 216 -11.82 10.19 28.18
CA ALA A 216 -11.86 11.65 28.05
C ALA A 216 -11.51 12.34 29.39
N LYS A 217 -12.03 11.86 30.50
CA LYS A 217 -11.73 12.40 31.86
C LYS A 217 -10.25 12.33 32.18
N GLU A 218 -9.54 11.28 31.76
CA GLU A 218 -8.11 11.10 32.01
C GLU A 218 -7.22 12.23 31.50
N PHE A 219 -7.58 12.87 30.37
CA PHE A 219 -6.81 13.99 29.83
C PHE A 219 -7.43 15.35 30.13
N GLN A 220 -8.74 15.45 30.31
CA GLN A 220 -9.41 16.70 30.67
C GLN A 220 -8.84 17.30 31.97
N ASP A 221 -8.67 16.49 33.01
CA ASP A 221 -8.11 16.91 34.27
C ASP A 221 -6.63 17.33 34.19
N LYS A 222 -5.92 16.89 33.14
CA LYS A 222 -4.48 17.16 32.97
C LYS A 222 -4.20 18.28 31.98
N THR A 223 -5.21 18.75 31.29
CA THR A 223 -5.12 19.82 30.31
C THR A 223 -6.06 21.00 30.62
N PRO A 224 -5.91 21.62 31.79
CA PRO A 224 -6.86 22.66 32.28
C PRO A 224 -6.90 23.90 31.37
N ASN A 225 -5.87 24.09 30.51
CA ASN A 225 -5.80 25.22 29.59
C ASN A 225 -6.25 24.87 28.16
N TRP A 226 -6.69 23.62 27.94
CA TRP A 226 -7.20 23.21 26.64
C TRP A 226 -8.70 23.44 26.59
N ASP A 227 -9.12 24.25 25.66
CA ASP A 227 -10.51 24.41 25.31
C ASP A 227 -10.94 23.17 24.51
N ILE A 228 -11.62 22.24 25.16
CA ILE A 228 -12.01 20.94 24.60
C ILE A 228 -12.89 21.11 23.37
N GLU A 229 -13.71 22.21 23.33
CA GLU A 229 -14.55 22.53 22.16
C GLU A 229 -13.72 22.92 20.92
N ARG A 230 -12.44 23.23 21.11
CA ARG A 230 -11.49 23.60 20.02
C ARG A 230 -10.56 22.46 19.61
N ILE A 231 -10.58 21.34 20.31
CA ILE A 231 -9.79 20.17 19.91
C ILE A 231 -10.54 19.48 18.78
N ALA A 232 -9.84 19.23 17.66
CA ALA A 232 -10.42 18.47 16.57
C ALA A 232 -10.87 17.08 17.04
N GLU A 233 -11.97 16.58 16.53
CA GLU A 233 -12.50 15.28 16.92
C GLU A 233 -11.48 14.15 16.71
N LEU A 234 -10.71 14.20 15.63
CA LEU A 234 -9.63 13.24 15.34
C LEU A 234 -8.57 13.24 16.44
N ASP A 235 -8.13 14.41 16.92
CA ASP A 235 -7.16 14.55 18.01
C ASP A 235 -7.70 13.92 19.30
N THR A 236 -8.99 14.13 19.58
CA THR A 236 -9.67 13.53 20.74
C THR A 236 -9.69 12.01 20.64
N ILE A 237 -9.94 11.45 19.46
CA ILE A 237 -9.92 10.01 19.23
C ILE A 237 -8.50 9.46 19.41
N ILE A 238 -7.49 10.12 18.84
CA ILE A 238 -6.08 9.75 18.99
C ILE A 238 -5.67 9.71 20.45
N LEU A 239 -6.04 10.73 21.24
CA LEU A 239 -5.76 10.78 22.66
C LEU A 239 -6.46 9.66 23.44
N LYS A 240 -7.74 9.41 23.18
CA LYS A 240 -8.49 8.32 23.80
C LYS A 240 -7.86 6.96 23.49
N MET A 241 -7.47 6.73 22.25
CA MET A 241 -6.80 5.48 21.84
C MET A 241 -5.44 5.31 22.55
N ALA A 242 -4.61 6.35 22.57
CA ALA A 242 -3.32 6.31 23.26
C ALA A 242 -3.47 6.00 24.76
N ILE A 243 -4.42 6.66 25.43
CA ILE A 243 -4.71 6.41 26.87
C ILE A 243 -5.26 5.00 27.06
N CYS A 244 -6.14 4.54 26.17
CA CYS A 244 -6.66 3.18 26.21
C CYS A 244 -5.52 2.16 26.12
N GLU A 245 -4.56 2.38 25.24
CA GLU A 245 -3.38 1.52 25.07
C GLU A 245 -2.50 1.53 26.33
N PHE A 246 -2.18 2.69 26.88
CA PHE A 246 -1.42 2.78 28.14
C PHE A 246 -2.07 2.01 29.30
N LEU A 247 -3.39 2.08 29.41
CA LEU A 247 -4.10 1.49 30.54
C LEU A 247 -4.35 -0.01 30.39
N ASN A 248 -4.43 -0.51 29.17
CA ASN A 248 -4.91 -1.87 28.91
C ASN A 248 -3.89 -2.80 28.25
N PHE A 249 -2.73 -2.28 27.80
CA PHE A 249 -1.72 -3.08 27.08
C PHE A 249 -0.32 -2.89 27.71
N PRO A 250 -0.11 -3.38 28.91
CA PRO A 250 1.13 -3.16 29.68
C PRO A 250 2.37 -3.81 29.04
N SER A 251 2.18 -4.73 28.08
CA SER A 251 3.27 -5.33 27.29
C SER A 251 3.87 -4.36 26.28
N ILE A 252 3.14 -3.30 25.89
CA ILE A 252 3.62 -2.29 24.95
C ILE A 252 4.37 -1.20 25.73
N PRO A 253 5.66 -0.96 25.42
CA PRO A 253 6.40 0.10 26.08
C PRO A 253 5.79 1.48 25.82
N VAL A 254 5.61 2.29 26.88
CA VAL A 254 5.01 3.63 26.81
C VAL A 254 5.63 4.50 25.71
N LYS A 255 6.94 4.41 25.50
CA LYS A 255 7.64 5.16 24.46
C LYS A 255 7.19 4.77 23.05
N VAL A 256 6.86 3.50 22.83
CA VAL A 256 6.35 3.00 21.55
C VAL A 256 4.98 3.61 21.30
N THR A 257 4.04 3.47 22.24
CA THR A 257 2.72 4.07 22.15
C THR A 257 2.80 5.57 21.85
N ILE A 258 3.62 6.33 22.60
CA ILE A 258 3.77 7.77 22.36
C ILE A 258 4.24 8.05 20.92
N ASN A 259 5.24 7.34 20.43
CA ASN A 259 5.77 7.58 19.10
C ASN A 259 4.72 7.29 18.02
N GLU A 260 4.03 6.16 18.09
CA GLU A 260 3.00 5.78 17.11
C GLU A 260 1.86 6.80 17.05
N TYR A 261 1.34 7.22 18.21
CA TYR A 261 0.24 8.20 18.22
C TYR A 261 0.68 9.62 17.86
N LEU A 262 1.96 9.97 18.07
CA LEU A 262 2.52 11.23 17.55
C LEU A 262 2.65 11.22 16.04
N GLU A 263 3.03 10.10 15.43
CA GLU A 263 3.06 9.98 13.96
C GLU A 263 1.64 10.07 13.38
N LEU A 264 0.65 9.40 13.99
CA LEU A 264 -0.76 9.55 13.59
C LEU A 264 -1.23 11.01 13.72
N ALA A 265 -0.86 11.70 14.79
CA ALA A 265 -1.24 13.10 14.98
C ALA A 265 -0.58 14.02 13.95
N LYS A 266 0.67 13.76 13.54
CA LYS A 266 1.32 14.54 12.47
C LYS A 266 0.64 14.37 11.12
N GLU A 267 0.13 13.19 10.84
CA GLU A 267 -0.49 12.86 9.56
C GLU A 267 -1.92 13.39 9.46
N TYR A 268 -2.70 13.28 10.54
CA TYR A 268 -4.15 13.52 10.51
C TYR A 268 -4.61 14.77 11.28
N SER A 269 -3.76 15.35 12.14
CA SER A 269 -4.10 16.56 12.87
C SER A 269 -3.78 17.80 12.05
N THR A 270 -4.61 18.84 12.18
CA THR A 270 -4.34 20.13 11.55
C THR A 270 -3.11 20.80 12.18
N PRO A 271 -2.14 21.27 11.38
CA PRO A 271 -1.03 22.06 11.90
C PRO A 271 -1.55 23.28 12.64
N LYS A 272 -1.14 23.46 13.89
CA LYS A 272 -1.42 24.67 14.67
C LYS A 272 -0.32 25.69 14.48
#